data_ef1375a504da45dbf8a4df34b3b9b45d
#
_entry.id   ef1375a504da45dbf8a4df34b3b9b45d
#
_cell.length_a   1.000
_cell.length_b   1.000
_cell.length_c   1.000
_cell.angle_alpha   90.00
_cell.angle_beta   90.00
_cell.angle_gamma   90.00
#
_symmetry.space_group_name_H-M   'P 1'
#
loop_
_entity.id
_entity.type
_entity.pdbx_description
1 polymer ?
#
loop_
_entity_poly.entity_id
_entity_poly.type
_entity_poly.pdbx_seq_one_letter_code
_entity_poly.pdbx_strand_id
1 'polypeptide(L)'
;KDMGIGILTSEPVYNDLDLVESLCKEYNIKVAIHNHPIPSRFWHPDIIMNLLDGRSELIGVCADIGHWVRSGLDPVECLRKVEGRLISFHFKDLNEFGVRGAHDVHWGTGLGNISGVMNEMKRQGFEGPISVEYEHNWDNNVPDVRVSIEYFARVANALADR
;
A
#
# COMPACT_ATOMS: atom_id res chain seq x y z
N LYS A 1 -16.54 6.77 13.40
CA LYS A 1 -16.12 7.91 14.24
C LYS A 1 -16.14 7.53 15.72
N ASP A 2 -17.23 6.92 16.18
CA ASP A 2 -17.38 6.52 17.60
C ASP A 2 -16.34 5.49 18.06
N MET A 3 -15.77 4.73 17.14
CA MET A 3 -14.69 3.77 17.38
C MET A 3 -13.28 4.40 17.31
N GLY A 4 -13.15 5.71 17.09
CA GLY A 4 -11.87 6.37 16.91
C GLY A 4 -11.14 6.06 15.58
N ILE A 5 -11.81 5.41 14.62
CA ILE A 5 -11.22 5.07 13.32
C ILE A 5 -11.10 6.34 12.48
N GLY A 6 -9.89 6.65 12.00
CA GLY A 6 -9.60 7.81 11.16
C GLY A 6 -9.31 7.47 9.69
N ILE A 7 -9.07 6.20 9.38
CA ILE A 7 -8.73 5.74 8.02
C ILE A 7 -9.49 4.44 7.74
N LEU A 8 -10.06 4.34 6.55
CA LEU A 8 -10.67 3.11 6.01
C LEU A 8 -9.94 2.74 4.71
N THR A 9 -9.63 1.46 4.54
CA THR A 9 -9.13 0.91 3.28
C THR A 9 -10.30 0.27 2.54
N SER A 10 -10.45 0.58 1.24
CA SER A 10 -11.58 0.14 0.43
C SER A 10 -11.26 0.09 -1.06
N GLU A 11 -12.03 -0.67 -1.82
CA GLU A 11 -12.12 -0.63 -3.28
C GLU A 11 -13.50 -0.13 -3.72
N PRO A 12 -13.79 1.18 -3.65
CA PRO A 12 -15.10 1.70 -4.01
C PRO A 12 -15.41 1.48 -5.50
N VAL A 13 -16.68 1.39 -5.88
CA VAL A 13 -17.04 1.45 -7.30
C VAL A 13 -16.91 2.89 -7.81
N TYR A 14 -16.56 3.05 -9.08
CA TYR A 14 -16.28 4.37 -9.66
C TYR A 14 -17.42 5.37 -9.48
N ASN A 15 -18.66 4.90 -9.66
CA ASN A 15 -19.85 5.75 -9.57
C ASN A 15 -20.16 6.26 -8.16
N ASP A 16 -19.58 5.63 -7.14
CA ASP A 16 -19.84 5.99 -5.74
C ASP A 16 -18.76 6.91 -5.15
N LEU A 17 -17.74 7.29 -5.92
CA LEU A 17 -16.63 8.10 -5.42
C LEU A 17 -17.09 9.47 -4.89
N ASP A 18 -18.10 10.09 -5.49
CA ASP A 18 -18.65 11.36 -5.02
C ASP A 18 -19.35 11.20 -3.67
N LEU A 19 -20.09 10.10 -3.50
CA LEU A 19 -20.71 9.75 -2.22
C LEU A 19 -19.62 9.45 -1.16
N VAL A 20 -18.62 8.64 -1.51
CA VAL A 20 -17.49 8.34 -0.62
C VAL A 20 -16.80 9.62 -0.17
N GLU A 21 -16.54 10.55 -1.10
CA GLU A 21 -15.90 11.83 -0.79
C GLU A 21 -16.78 12.68 0.16
N SER A 22 -18.09 12.72 -0.07
CA SER A 22 -19.01 13.45 0.82
C SER A 22 -19.02 12.88 2.23
N LEU A 23 -19.02 11.54 2.36
CA LEU A 23 -18.95 10.86 3.66
C LEU A 23 -17.60 11.08 4.35
N CYS A 24 -16.48 11.08 3.59
CA CYS A 24 -15.17 11.43 4.14
C CYS A 24 -15.19 12.82 4.79
N LYS A 25 -15.79 13.80 4.13
CA LYS A 25 -15.92 15.18 4.64
C LYS A 25 -16.85 15.26 5.85
N GLU A 26 -18.01 14.59 5.79
CA GLU A 26 -19.00 14.57 6.86
C GLU A 26 -18.44 13.96 8.15
N TYR A 27 -17.75 12.82 8.04
CA TYR A 27 -17.26 12.08 9.22
C TYR A 27 -15.81 12.42 9.58
N ASN A 28 -15.13 13.24 8.78
CA ASN A 28 -13.68 13.50 8.90
C ASN A 28 -12.88 12.19 9.01
N ILE A 29 -13.08 11.31 8.04
CA ILE A 29 -12.40 10.01 7.91
C ILE A 29 -11.74 9.98 6.54
N LYS A 30 -10.50 9.48 6.47
CA LYS A 30 -9.82 9.24 5.20
C LYS A 30 -10.23 7.89 4.62
N VAL A 31 -10.33 7.82 3.29
CA VAL A 31 -10.49 6.56 2.56
C VAL A 31 -9.26 6.34 1.68
N ALA A 32 -8.59 5.22 1.91
CA ALA A 32 -7.45 4.77 1.13
C ALA A 32 -7.90 3.72 0.12
N ILE A 33 -7.81 4.03 -1.17
CA ILE A 33 -8.16 3.11 -2.25
C ILE A 33 -7.05 2.07 -2.36
N HIS A 34 -7.42 0.80 -2.21
CA HIS A 34 -6.53 -0.35 -2.27
C HIS A 34 -6.38 -0.86 -3.70
N ASN A 35 -5.16 -1.16 -4.10
CA ASN A 35 -4.87 -1.79 -5.38
C ASN A 35 -4.76 -3.32 -5.21
N HIS A 36 -5.44 -4.06 -6.07
CA HIS A 36 -5.23 -5.49 -6.27
C HIS A 36 -4.56 -5.73 -7.63
N PRO A 37 -3.99 -6.93 -7.89
CA PRO A 37 -3.30 -7.18 -9.15
C PRO A 37 -4.26 -7.23 -10.34
N ILE A 38 -3.72 -7.09 -11.56
CA ILE A 38 -4.47 -7.32 -12.80
C ILE A 38 -5.32 -8.62 -12.69
N PRO A 39 -6.63 -8.58 -13.09
CA PRO A 39 -7.37 -7.52 -13.79
C PRO A 39 -8.23 -6.64 -12.88
N SER A 40 -7.82 -6.40 -11.63
CA SER A 40 -8.61 -5.59 -10.71
C SER A 40 -8.77 -4.15 -11.20
N ARG A 41 -9.78 -3.46 -10.64
CA ARG A 41 -10.16 -2.09 -11.02
C ARG A 41 -9.04 -1.08 -10.82
N PHE A 42 -8.31 -1.19 -9.71
CA PHE A 42 -7.30 -0.21 -9.27
C PHE A 42 -5.86 -0.75 -9.35
N TRP A 43 -5.58 -1.67 -10.28
CA TRP A 43 -4.29 -2.33 -10.36
C TRP A 43 -3.11 -1.40 -10.69
N HIS A 44 -3.37 -0.32 -11.44
CA HIS A 44 -2.33 0.60 -11.92
C HIS A 44 -2.44 1.96 -11.23
N PRO A 45 -1.33 2.56 -10.75
CA PRO A 45 -1.36 3.84 -10.05
C PRO A 45 -1.99 4.97 -10.87
N ASP A 46 -1.76 5.03 -12.19
CA ASP A 46 -2.32 6.07 -13.04
C ASP A 46 -3.86 6.02 -13.08
N ILE A 47 -4.47 4.85 -12.94
CA ILE A 47 -5.94 4.71 -12.86
C ILE A 47 -6.45 5.41 -11.60
N ILE A 48 -5.82 5.14 -10.46
CA ILE A 48 -6.22 5.75 -9.19
C ILE A 48 -5.98 7.26 -9.23
N MET A 49 -4.82 7.69 -9.70
CA MET A 49 -4.47 9.12 -9.76
C MET A 49 -5.41 9.92 -10.66
N ASN A 50 -5.81 9.36 -11.81
CA ASN A 50 -6.80 9.99 -12.69
C ASN A 50 -8.17 10.15 -12.00
N LEU A 51 -8.56 9.19 -11.16
CA LEU A 51 -9.80 9.25 -10.40
C LEU A 51 -9.74 10.23 -9.22
N LEU A 52 -8.54 10.47 -8.69
CA LEU A 52 -8.31 11.38 -7.57
C LEU A 52 -8.08 12.82 -8.03
N ASP A 53 -7.96 13.07 -9.32
CA ASP A 53 -7.78 14.42 -9.84
C ASP A 53 -8.97 15.33 -9.46
N GLY A 54 -8.66 16.48 -8.88
CA GLY A 54 -9.65 17.45 -8.39
C GLY A 54 -10.42 17.00 -7.13
N ARG A 55 -10.17 15.81 -6.56
CA ARG A 55 -10.83 15.33 -5.34
C ARG A 55 -10.09 15.74 -4.06
N SER A 56 -10.83 15.72 -2.95
CA SER A 56 -10.34 15.98 -1.61
C SER A 56 -9.16 15.06 -1.24
N GLU A 57 -8.21 15.58 -0.46
CA GLU A 57 -7.10 14.82 0.13
C GLU A 57 -7.57 13.76 1.17
N LEU A 58 -8.86 13.77 1.53
CA LEU A 58 -9.44 12.71 2.37
C LEU A 58 -9.60 11.37 1.63
N ILE A 59 -9.50 11.38 0.29
CA ILE A 59 -9.42 10.15 -0.51
C ILE A 59 -8.02 10.05 -1.10
N GLY A 60 -7.37 8.92 -0.91
CA GLY A 60 -6.03 8.67 -1.42
C GLY A 60 -5.77 7.20 -1.65
N VAL A 61 -4.53 6.79 -1.54
CA VAL A 61 -4.05 5.46 -1.93
C VAL A 61 -3.63 4.66 -0.71
N CYS A 62 -4.12 3.43 -0.61
CA CYS A 62 -3.51 2.36 0.14
C CYS A 62 -2.59 1.60 -0.82
N ALA A 63 -1.29 1.78 -0.70
CA ALA A 63 -0.32 1.15 -1.59
C ALA A 63 -0.04 -0.30 -1.18
N ASP A 64 -0.64 -1.27 -1.86
CA ASP A 64 -0.20 -2.65 -1.77
C ASP A 64 0.95 -2.88 -2.76
N ILE A 65 2.16 -2.89 -2.22
CA ILE A 65 3.38 -2.98 -3.02
C ILE A 65 3.55 -4.35 -3.68
N GLY A 66 3.10 -5.44 -3.04
CA GLY A 66 3.17 -6.77 -3.62
C GLY A 66 2.17 -6.96 -4.77
N HIS A 67 1.02 -6.33 -4.71
CA HIS A 67 0.08 -6.38 -5.82
C HIS A 67 0.57 -5.63 -7.07
N TRP A 68 1.39 -4.59 -6.90
CA TRP A 68 2.11 -4.00 -8.02
C TRP A 68 3.15 -4.98 -8.59
N VAL A 69 3.93 -5.66 -7.73
CA VAL A 69 4.87 -6.72 -8.16
C VAL A 69 4.16 -7.82 -8.92
N ARG A 70 3.02 -8.33 -8.43
CA ARG A 70 2.18 -9.32 -9.14
C ARG A 70 1.73 -8.84 -10.51
N SER A 71 1.56 -7.53 -10.68
CA SER A 71 1.16 -6.88 -11.94
C SER A 71 2.34 -6.55 -12.86
N GLY A 72 3.57 -6.87 -12.48
CA GLY A 72 4.77 -6.54 -13.24
C GLY A 72 5.16 -5.06 -13.18
N LEU A 73 4.77 -4.37 -12.12
CA LEU A 73 5.10 -2.95 -11.91
C LEU A 73 6.16 -2.83 -10.82
N ASP A 74 7.11 -1.91 -11.04
CA ASP A 74 8.11 -1.54 -10.02
C ASP A 74 7.42 -0.73 -8.90
N PRO A 75 7.45 -1.21 -7.63
CA PRO A 75 6.77 -0.52 -6.53
C PRO A 75 7.30 0.89 -6.25
N VAL A 76 8.60 1.13 -6.45
CA VAL A 76 9.21 2.45 -6.23
C VAL A 76 8.70 3.44 -7.27
N GLU A 77 8.63 3.05 -8.54
CA GLU A 77 8.06 3.89 -9.60
C GLU A 77 6.56 4.13 -9.37
N CYS A 78 5.82 3.11 -8.90
CA CYS A 78 4.42 3.28 -8.53
C CYS A 78 4.24 4.29 -7.39
N LEU A 79 5.09 4.25 -6.36
CA LEU A 79 5.06 5.20 -5.25
C LEU A 79 5.32 6.64 -5.71
N ARG A 80 6.25 6.84 -6.64
CA ARG A 80 6.50 8.17 -7.23
C ARG A 80 5.27 8.71 -7.96
N LYS A 81 4.54 7.84 -8.65
CA LYS A 81 3.31 8.23 -9.35
C LYS A 81 2.18 8.64 -8.42
N VAL A 82 2.09 8.06 -7.22
CA VAL A 82 1.05 8.36 -6.23
C VAL A 82 1.51 9.34 -5.14
N GLU A 83 2.64 10.01 -5.35
CA GLU A 83 3.17 11.01 -4.42
C GLU A 83 2.13 12.09 -4.09
N GLY A 84 2.04 12.44 -2.81
CA GLY A 84 1.05 13.40 -2.28
C GLY A 84 -0.35 12.82 -2.07
N ARG A 85 -0.60 11.56 -2.43
CA ARG A 85 -1.89 10.88 -2.25
C ARG A 85 -1.81 9.61 -1.40
N LEU A 86 -0.64 9.26 -0.87
CA LEU A 86 -0.47 8.10 0.00
C LEU A 86 -1.15 8.33 1.36
N ILE A 87 -2.00 7.38 1.77
CA ILE A 87 -2.68 7.36 3.07
C ILE A 87 -2.19 6.19 3.92
N SER A 88 -2.00 5.00 3.32
CA SER A 88 -1.59 3.79 4.01
C SER A 88 -0.83 2.85 3.10
N PHE A 89 -0.22 1.83 3.68
CA PHE A 89 0.42 0.74 2.97
C PHE A 89 -0.10 -0.61 3.41
N HIS A 90 -0.18 -1.54 2.44
CA HIS A 90 -0.10 -2.97 2.68
C HIS A 90 1.25 -3.47 2.17
N PHE A 91 2.07 -3.95 3.10
CA PHE A 91 3.41 -4.41 2.81
C PHE A 91 3.44 -5.92 2.61
N LYS A 92 3.90 -6.34 1.46
CA LYS A 92 4.24 -7.74 1.15
C LYS A 92 5.43 -7.79 0.20
N ASP A 93 6.26 -8.82 0.30
CA ASP A 93 7.35 -9.11 -0.62
C ASP A 93 7.10 -10.46 -1.29
N LEU A 94 7.44 -10.60 -2.55
CA LEU A 94 7.02 -11.73 -3.36
C LEU A 94 8.21 -12.47 -3.99
N ASN A 95 8.06 -13.79 -4.14
CA ASN A 95 9.08 -14.66 -4.73
C ASN A 95 9.27 -14.49 -6.25
N GLU A 96 8.26 -13.96 -6.96
CA GLU A 96 8.26 -13.80 -8.42
C GLU A 96 7.71 -12.45 -8.83
N PHE A 97 8.28 -11.87 -9.90
CA PHE A 97 7.86 -10.58 -10.46
C PHE A 97 6.99 -10.78 -11.70
N GLY A 98 5.87 -10.05 -11.77
CA GLY A 98 4.93 -10.14 -12.90
C GLY A 98 4.11 -11.42 -12.94
N VAL A 99 4.08 -12.17 -11.84
CA VAL A 99 3.35 -13.43 -11.73
C VAL A 99 2.21 -13.27 -10.73
N ARG A 100 0.98 -13.36 -11.23
CA ARG A 100 -0.22 -13.16 -10.40
C ARG A 100 -0.31 -14.14 -9.22
N GLY A 101 0.16 -15.36 -9.39
CA GLY A 101 0.16 -16.42 -8.37
C GLY A 101 1.39 -16.40 -7.46
N ALA A 102 2.27 -15.40 -7.58
CA ALA A 102 3.42 -15.25 -6.69
C ALA A 102 2.98 -15.23 -5.22
N HIS A 103 3.72 -15.92 -4.36
CA HIS A 103 3.44 -16.00 -2.94
C HIS A 103 4.37 -15.10 -2.12
N ASP A 104 3.93 -14.77 -0.92
CA ASP A 104 4.67 -13.93 0.01
C ASP A 104 5.92 -14.65 0.51
N VAL A 105 7.00 -13.89 0.65
CA VAL A 105 8.24 -14.28 1.29
C VAL A 105 8.64 -13.27 2.36
N HIS A 106 9.64 -13.60 3.18
CA HIS A 106 10.13 -12.64 4.17
C HIS A 106 10.58 -11.34 3.50
N TRP A 107 10.20 -10.21 4.07
CA TRP A 107 10.54 -8.89 3.51
C TRP A 107 12.05 -8.74 3.33
N GLY A 108 12.44 -8.26 2.16
CA GLY A 108 13.83 -8.08 1.75
C GLY A 108 14.49 -9.32 1.15
N THR A 109 13.76 -10.44 1.02
CA THR A 109 14.25 -11.65 0.35
C THR A 109 13.59 -11.89 -1.01
N GLY A 110 12.54 -11.14 -1.32
CA GLY A 110 11.81 -11.23 -2.57
C GLY A 110 12.19 -10.16 -3.60
N LEU A 111 11.29 -9.95 -4.53
CA LEU A 111 11.46 -9.06 -5.69
C LEU A 111 10.72 -7.72 -5.57
N GLY A 112 10.16 -7.40 -4.40
CA GLY A 112 9.43 -6.16 -4.14
C GLY A 112 10.30 -4.93 -3.83
N ASN A 113 11.63 -5.10 -3.79
CA ASN A 113 12.56 -4.01 -3.49
C ASN A 113 12.19 -3.23 -2.22
N ILE A 114 11.91 -3.95 -1.13
CA ILE A 114 11.42 -3.37 0.13
C ILE A 114 12.30 -2.22 0.63
N SER A 115 13.62 -2.34 0.53
CA SER A 115 14.53 -1.26 0.94
C SER A 115 14.38 0.00 0.06
N GLY A 116 14.18 -0.16 -1.24
CA GLY A 116 13.90 0.93 -2.16
C GLY A 116 12.57 1.61 -1.86
N VAL A 117 11.53 0.83 -1.57
CA VAL A 117 10.22 1.31 -1.12
C VAL A 117 10.35 2.15 0.15
N MET A 118 11.07 1.66 1.17
CA MET A 118 11.26 2.39 2.42
C MET A 118 12.08 3.69 2.25
N ASN A 119 13.08 3.69 1.36
CA ASN A 119 13.79 4.92 1.00
C ASN A 119 12.86 5.94 0.33
N GLU A 120 11.99 5.48 -0.58
CA GLU A 120 11.03 6.35 -1.26
C GLU A 120 9.97 6.89 -0.29
N MET A 121 9.49 6.07 0.65
CA MET A 121 8.60 6.53 1.75
C MET A 121 9.24 7.65 2.57
N LYS A 122 10.51 7.48 2.96
CA LYS A 122 11.28 8.52 3.66
C LYS A 122 11.41 9.79 2.81
N ARG A 123 11.75 9.65 1.53
CA ARG A 123 11.86 10.79 0.61
C ARG A 123 10.55 11.60 0.53
N GLN A 124 9.40 10.90 0.52
CA GLN A 124 8.09 11.55 0.48
C GLN A 124 7.61 12.06 1.84
N GLY A 125 8.33 11.79 2.93
CA GLY A 125 7.92 12.17 4.29
C GLY A 125 6.62 11.48 4.72
N PHE A 126 6.44 10.21 4.34
CA PHE A 126 5.21 9.48 4.65
C PHE A 126 5.03 9.26 6.15
N GLU A 127 3.86 9.68 6.66
CA GLU A 127 3.43 9.51 8.06
C GLU A 127 2.04 8.86 8.10
N GLY A 128 1.98 7.57 7.84
CA GLY A 128 0.72 6.84 7.83
C GLY A 128 0.87 5.40 8.33
N PRO A 129 -0.23 4.66 8.47
CA PRO A 129 -0.17 3.27 8.89
C PRO A 129 0.43 2.38 7.80
N ILE A 130 1.22 1.41 8.27
CA ILE A 130 1.80 0.34 7.47
C ILE A 130 1.28 -0.97 8.03
N SER A 131 0.53 -1.71 7.24
CA SER A 131 0.02 -3.03 7.60
C SER A 131 0.88 -4.12 6.99
N VAL A 132 1.21 -5.14 7.78
CA VAL A 132 1.73 -6.39 7.24
C VAL A 132 0.58 -7.13 6.60
N GLU A 133 0.72 -7.47 5.32
CA GLU A 133 -0.21 -8.36 4.65
C GLU A 133 0.58 -9.55 4.14
N TYR A 134 0.45 -10.70 4.83
CA TYR A 134 1.19 -11.93 4.56
C TYR A 134 0.20 -13.05 4.29
N GLU A 135 0.02 -13.37 3.02
CA GLU A 135 -1.01 -14.28 2.51
C GLU A 135 -0.46 -15.68 2.18
N HIS A 136 0.59 -16.10 2.87
CA HIS A 136 1.22 -17.40 2.70
C HIS A 136 1.34 -18.12 4.03
N ASN A 137 1.46 -19.47 4.01
CA ASN A 137 1.63 -20.30 5.20
C ASN A 137 0.56 -20.03 6.28
N TRP A 138 -0.71 -20.01 5.89
CA TRP A 138 -1.85 -19.62 6.72
C TRP A 138 -1.95 -20.36 8.07
N ASP A 139 -1.49 -21.60 8.12
CA ASP A 139 -1.54 -22.40 9.34
C ASP A 139 -0.47 -21.98 10.37
N ASN A 140 0.62 -21.34 9.92
CA ASN A 140 1.73 -20.94 10.79
C ASN A 140 2.55 -19.77 10.23
N ASN A 141 1.92 -18.65 9.90
CA ASN A 141 2.60 -17.48 9.31
C ASN A 141 3.16 -16.48 10.32
N VAL A 142 2.84 -16.60 11.62
CA VAL A 142 3.32 -15.67 12.66
C VAL A 142 4.85 -15.57 12.72
N PRO A 143 5.64 -16.66 12.63
CA PRO A 143 7.10 -16.56 12.56
C PRO A 143 7.58 -15.75 11.35
N ASP A 144 6.96 -15.93 10.17
CA ASP A 144 7.32 -15.26 8.93
C ASP A 144 7.03 -13.75 9.02
N VAL A 145 5.88 -13.40 9.59
CA VAL A 145 5.50 -12.01 9.89
C VAL A 145 6.51 -11.36 10.84
N ARG A 146 6.96 -12.08 11.87
CA ARG A 146 7.96 -11.57 12.82
C ARG A 146 9.27 -11.23 12.12
N VAL A 147 9.80 -12.13 11.30
CA VAL A 147 11.03 -11.91 10.53
C VAL A 147 10.90 -10.69 9.62
N SER A 148 9.74 -10.53 8.98
CA SER A 148 9.45 -9.38 8.11
C SER A 148 9.45 -8.06 8.89
N ILE A 149 8.82 -8.02 10.07
CA ILE A 149 8.80 -6.82 10.94
C ILE A 149 10.21 -6.50 11.47
N GLU A 150 11.01 -7.50 11.84
CA GLU A 150 12.39 -7.31 12.28
C GLU A 150 13.27 -6.74 11.16
N TYR A 151 13.08 -7.20 9.93
CA TYR A 151 13.74 -6.62 8.76
C TYR A 151 13.36 -5.15 8.58
N PHE A 152 12.06 -4.84 8.62
CA PHE A 152 11.56 -3.46 8.49
C PHE A 152 12.18 -2.54 9.56
N ALA A 153 12.15 -2.95 10.82
CA ALA A 153 12.70 -2.17 11.93
C ALA A 153 14.20 -1.89 11.74
N ARG A 154 14.97 -2.89 11.29
CA ARG A 154 16.40 -2.72 11.00
C ARG A 154 16.65 -1.71 9.88
N VAL A 155 15.89 -1.78 8.78
CA VAL A 155 16.02 -0.84 7.67
C VAL A 155 15.59 0.56 8.09
N ALA A 156 14.49 0.69 8.82
CA ALA A 156 13.98 1.98 9.31
C ALA A 156 15.00 2.68 10.22
N ASN A 157 15.63 1.95 11.15
CA ASN A 157 16.69 2.50 12.01
C ASN A 157 17.89 2.97 11.17
N ALA A 158 18.35 2.16 10.22
CA ALA A 158 19.46 2.54 9.34
C ALA A 158 19.14 3.76 8.44
N LEU A 159 17.85 3.99 8.15
CA LEU A 159 17.40 5.18 7.44
C LEU A 159 17.30 6.40 8.36
N ALA A 160 16.94 6.24 9.63
CA ALA A 160 16.83 7.33 10.60
C ALA A 160 18.20 7.96 10.90
N ASP A 161 19.27 7.16 10.86
CA ASP A 161 20.65 7.60 11.14
C ASP A 161 21.32 8.38 9.97
N ARG A 162 20.64 8.54 8.85
CA ARG A 162 21.11 9.27 7.66
C ARG A 162 20.38 10.59 7.47
#